data_61da2b7d92ffddea2ca5d1f830cc4439
#
_entry.id   61da2b7d92ffddea2ca5d1f830cc4439
#
_cell.length_a   1.000
_cell.length_b   1.000
_cell.length_c   1.000
_cell.angle_alpha   90.00
_cell.angle_beta   90.00
_cell.angle_gamma   90.00
#
_symmetry.space_group_name_H-M   'P 1'
#
loop_
_entity.id
_entity.type
_entity.pdbx_description
1 polymer ?
#
loop_
_entity_poly.entity_id
_entity_poly.type
_entity_poly.pdbx_seq_one_letter_code
_entity_poly.pdbx_strand_id
1 'polypeptide(L)'
;LDILRAAGAGNAELLVLAIDEVEASVRTAELARKHFPTLRILARVRNRQHAFRLMDLGVEHVFRETLGSSLEMAEEALVTLGATREAAARDVRRFREHDEATLAAQAAVKDDEEKIMATAKEAAAQLERLFESDR
;
A
#
# COMPACT_ATOMS: atom_id res chain seq x y z
N LEU A 1 -20.86 -13.29 3.29
CA LEU A 1 -21.49 -13.32 1.97
C LEU A 1 -22.91 -12.72 1.98
N ASP A 2 -23.71 -13.10 2.95
CA ASP A 2 -25.08 -12.57 3.06
C ASP A 2 -25.10 -11.06 3.28
N ILE A 3 -24.16 -10.54 4.04
CA ILE A 3 -24.00 -9.10 4.28
C ILE A 3 -23.65 -8.38 2.96
N LEU A 4 -22.75 -8.94 2.18
CA LEU A 4 -22.36 -8.38 0.88
C LEU A 4 -23.56 -8.34 -0.08
N ARG A 5 -24.34 -9.40 -0.14
CA ARG A 5 -25.54 -9.45 -0.96
C ARG A 5 -26.59 -8.46 -0.49
N ALA A 6 -26.85 -8.40 0.81
CA ALA A 6 -27.79 -7.45 1.40
C ALA A 6 -27.38 -5.99 1.15
N ALA A 7 -26.08 -5.71 1.11
CA ALA A 7 -25.55 -4.38 0.79
C ALA A 7 -25.59 -4.04 -0.70
N GLY A 8 -25.99 -4.98 -1.56
CA GLY A 8 -26.11 -4.74 -2.99
C GLY A 8 -24.84 -4.98 -3.79
N ALA A 9 -23.94 -5.83 -3.31
CA ALA A 9 -22.66 -6.11 -3.97
C ALA A 9 -22.82 -6.59 -5.43
N GLY A 10 -23.90 -7.28 -5.73
CA GLY A 10 -24.19 -7.77 -7.10
C GLY A 10 -24.39 -6.66 -8.12
N ASN A 11 -24.81 -5.47 -7.68
CA ASN A 11 -25.07 -4.31 -8.54
C ASN A 11 -24.09 -3.15 -8.30
N ALA A 12 -23.15 -3.33 -7.38
CA ALA A 12 -22.17 -2.29 -7.05
C ALA A 12 -21.01 -2.29 -8.06
N GLU A 13 -20.46 -1.11 -8.30
CA GLU A 13 -19.26 -0.95 -9.13
C GLU A 13 -17.99 -1.03 -8.29
N LEU A 14 -18.08 -0.73 -7.01
CA LEU A 14 -16.93 -0.58 -6.12
C LEU A 14 -17.26 -1.08 -4.72
N LEU A 15 -16.32 -1.82 -4.15
CA LEU A 15 -16.29 -2.16 -2.73
C LEU A 15 -15.12 -1.43 -2.08
N VAL A 16 -15.40 -0.63 -1.06
CA VAL A 16 -14.37 -0.02 -0.22
C VAL A 16 -14.24 -0.88 1.03
N LEU A 17 -13.10 -1.53 1.16
CA LEU A 17 -12.83 -2.48 2.24
C LEU A 17 -11.97 -1.79 3.31
N ALA A 18 -12.62 -1.36 4.38
CA ALA A 18 -11.99 -0.60 5.45
C ALA A 18 -12.19 -1.27 6.81
N ILE A 19 -11.93 -2.58 6.85
CA ILE A 19 -12.08 -3.40 8.05
C ILE A 19 -10.75 -3.42 8.82
N ASP A 20 -10.80 -3.16 10.12
CA ASP A 20 -9.61 -3.10 10.98
C ASP A 20 -8.96 -4.46 11.21
N GLU A 21 -9.75 -5.52 11.34
CA GLU A 21 -9.22 -6.86 11.62
C GLU A 21 -8.77 -7.52 10.31
N VAL A 22 -7.50 -7.93 10.26
CA VAL A 22 -6.85 -8.45 9.05
C VAL A 22 -7.56 -9.68 8.49
N GLU A 23 -7.89 -10.66 9.34
CA GLU A 23 -8.53 -11.90 8.89
C GLU A 23 -9.93 -11.66 8.32
N ALA A 24 -10.70 -10.78 8.95
CA ALA A 24 -12.02 -10.40 8.45
C ALA A 24 -11.93 -9.66 7.11
N SER A 25 -10.94 -8.77 6.97
CA SER A 25 -10.66 -8.06 5.73
C SER A 25 -10.34 -9.03 4.58
N VAL A 26 -9.41 -9.95 4.80
CA VAL A 26 -9.00 -10.93 3.80
C VAL A 26 -10.15 -11.85 3.42
N ARG A 27 -10.91 -12.34 4.41
CA ARG A 27 -12.07 -13.21 4.15
C ARG A 27 -13.14 -12.50 3.32
N THR A 28 -13.40 -11.23 3.61
CA THR A 28 -14.36 -10.42 2.84
C THR A 28 -13.90 -10.26 1.40
N ALA A 29 -12.60 -9.99 1.19
CA ALA A 29 -12.04 -9.89 -0.15
C ALA A 29 -12.12 -11.22 -0.92
N GLU A 30 -11.84 -12.34 -0.25
CA GLU A 30 -11.97 -13.68 -0.85
C GLU A 30 -13.40 -13.94 -1.33
N LEU A 31 -14.38 -13.67 -0.47
CA LEU A 31 -15.80 -13.84 -0.80
C LEU A 31 -16.22 -12.92 -1.94
N ALA A 32 -15.77 -11.67 -1.93
CA ALA A 32 -16.08 -10.72 -3.00
C ALA A 32 -15.49 -11.17 -4.34
N ARG A 33 -14.25 -11.64 -4.35
CA ARG A 33 -13.63 -12.15 -5.60
C ARG A 33 -14.32 -13.40 -6.11
N LYS A 34 -14.71 -14.29 -5.22
CA LYS A 34 -15.36 -15.54 -5.61
C LYS A 34 -16.76 -15.32 -6.19
N HIS A 35 -17.56 -14.47 -5.55
CA HIS A 35 -18.98 -14.30 -5.87
C HIS A 35 -19.29 -13.07 -6.73
N PHE A 36 -18.40 -12.08 -6.75
CA PHE A 36 -18.56 -10.83 -7.50
C PHE A 36 -17.26 -10.50 -8.24
N PRO A 37 -16.84 -11.34 -9.21
CA PRO A 37 -15.49 -11.23 -9.79
C PRO A 37 -15.22 -9.94 -10.55
N THR A 38 -16.24 -9.20 -10.96
CA THR A 38 -16.08 -7.92 -11.65
C THR A 38 -16.08 -6.71 -10.71
N LEU A 39 -16.38 -6.94 -9.44
CA LEU A 39 -16.41 -5.86 -8.45
C LEU A 39 -14.99 -5.35 -8.18
N ARG A 40 -14.79 -4.04 -8.33
CA ARG A 40 -13.52 -3.42 -7.98
C ARG A 40 -13.42 -3.28 -6.47
N ILE A 41 -12.22 -3.45 -5.94
CA ILE A 41 -11.98 -3.36 -4.50
C ILE A 41 -10.87 -2.36 -4.24
N LEU A 42 -11.15 -1.36 -3.40
CA LEU A 42 -10.16 -0.52 -2.76
C LEU A 42 -10.06 -0.97 -1.32
N ALA A 43 -8.85 -1.16 -0.81
CA ALA A 43 -8.68 -1.67 0.54
C ALA A 43 -7.70 -0.85 1.37
N ARG A 44 -8.08 -0.58 2.61
CA ARG A 44 -7.16 -0.07 3.63
C ARG A 44 -6.48 -1.28 4.29
N VAL A 45 -5.17 -1.22 4.43
CA VAL A 45 -4.37 -2.32 4.98
C VAL A 45 -3.57 -1.84 6.20
N ARG A 46 -3.34 -2.75 7.14
CA ARG A 46 -2.64 -2.42 8.39
C ARG A 46 -1.13 -2.51 8.29
N ASN A 47 -0.63 -3.42 7.47
CA ASN A 47 0.80 -3.69 7.34
C ASN A 47 1.10 -4.34 5.98
N ARG A 48 2.38 -4.61 5.73
CA ARG A 48 2.82 -5.20 4.47
C ARG A 48 2.23 -6.60 4.24
N GLN A 49 2.15 -7.43 5.27
CA GLN A 49 1.60 -8.78 5.14
C GLN A 49 0.13 -8.74 4.75
N HIS A 50 -0.64 -7.85 5.35
CA HIS A 50 -2.03 -7.62 4.97
C HIS A 50 -2.14 -7.18 3.51
N ALA A 51 -1.28 -6.24 3.09
CA ALA A 51 -1.23 -5.79 1.70
C ALA A 51 -0.94 -6.95 0.74
N PHE A 52 0.05 -7.78 1.05
CA PHE A 52 0.42 -8.92 0.19
C PHE A 52 -0.73 -9.91 0.03
N ARG A 53 -1.45 -10.20 1.10
CA ARG A 53 -2.58 -11.12 1.07
C ARG A 53 -3.71 -10.59 0.19
N LEU A 54 -4.00 -9.29 0.25
CA LEU A 54 -5.02 -8.68 -0.60
C LEU A 54 -4.57 -8.55 -2.05
N MET A 55 -3.31 -8.24 -2.29
CA MET A 55 -2.74 -8.19 -3.63
C MET A 55 -2.81 -9.55 -4.33
N ASP A 56 -2.61 -10.65 -3.59
CA ASP A 56 -2.77 -12.01 -4.11
C ASP A 56 -4.20 -12.31 -4.56
N LEU A 57 -5.17 -11.64 -3.97
CA LEU A 57 -6.58 -11.77 -4.34
C LEU A 57 -6.97 -10.83 -5.49
N GLY A 58 -6.00 -10.16 -6.10
CA GLY A 58 -6.23 -9.26 -7.21
C GLY A 58 -6.75 -7.88 -6.81
N VAL A 59 -6.59 -7.48 -5.55
CA VAL A 59 -6.90 -6.11 -5.11
C VAL A 59 -5.78 -5.20 -5.62
N GLU A 60 -6.11 -4.32 -6.56
CA GLU A 60 -5.13 -3.49 -7.25
C GLU A 60 -4.67 -2.29 -6.43
N HIS A 61 -5.56 -1.73 -5.63
CA HIS A 61 -5.27 -0.53 -4.85
C HIS A 61 -5.41 -0.80 -3.36
N VAL A 62 -4.26 -0.81 -2.68
CA VAL A 62 -4.19 -0.92 -1.21
C VAL A 62 -3.67 0.41 -0.64
N PHE A 63 -4.28 0.84 0.45
CA PHE A 63 -3.93 2.07 1.14
C PHE A 63 -3.46 1.72 2.56
N ARG A 64 -2.17 1.93 2.83
CA ARG A 64 -1.60 1.58 4.14
C ARG A 64 -2.00 2.61 5.19
N GLU A 65 -2.47 2.11 6.34
CA GLU A 65 -2.77 2.95 7.49
C GLU A 65 -1.55 3.76 7.88
N THR A 66 -1.77 5.00 8.26
CA THR A 66 -0.79 5.96 8.75
C THR A 66 0.27 6.42 7.74
N LEU A 67 0.46 5.77 6.60
CA LEU A 67 1.48 6.20 5.62
C LEU A 67 1.24 7.63 5.15
N GLY A 68 0.01 7.97 4.76
CA GLY A 68 -0.33 9.30 4.28
C GLY A 68 -0.06 10.39 5.31
N SER A 69 -0.54 10.21 6.53
CA SER A 69 -0.32 11.15 7.63
C SER A 69 1.15 11.22 8.05
N SER A 70 1.86 10.10 8.02
CA SER A 70 3.30 10.07 8.31
C SER A 70 4.09 10.87 7.27
N LEU A 71 3.72 10.79 6.00
CA LEU A 71 4.38 11.56 4.93
C LEU A 71 4.05 13.05 5.02
N GLU A 72 2.83 13.42 5.40
CA GLU A 72 2.50 14.81 5.69
C GLU A 72 3.36 15.37 6.83
N MET A 73 3.52 14.60 7.90
CA MET A 73 4.38 14.98 9.02
C MET A 73 5.84 15.13 8.59
N ALA A 74 6.33 14.23 7.75
CA ALA A 74 7.69 14.29 7.21
C ALA A 74 7.91 15.56 6.38
N GLU A 75 6.95 15.95 5.55
CA GLU A 75 7.02 17.18 4.79
C GLU A 75 7.16 18.41 5.70
N GLU A 76 6.32 18.50 6.73
CA GLU A 76 6.39 19.59 7.71
C GLU A 76 7.71 19.60 8.46
N ALA A 77 8.23 18.42 8.81
CA ALA A 77 9.52 18.32 9.48
C ALA A 77 10.66 18.88 8.61
N LEU A 78 10.66 18.52 7.31
CA LEU A 78 11.66 19.04 6.37
C LEU A 78 11.58 20.55 6.23
N VAL A 79 10.39 21.11 6.11
CA VAL A 79 10.19 22.56 6.04
C VAL A 79 10.66 23.25 7.31
N THR A 80 10.33 22.68 8.46
CA THR A 80 10.77 23.19 9.77
C THR A 80 12.31 23.21 9.91
N LEU A 81 12.98 22.24 9.28
CA LEU A 81 14.45 22.14 9.28
C LEU A 81 15.11 23.00 8.19
N GLY A 82 14.35 23.77 7.43
CA GLY A 82 14.87 24.76 6.49
C GLY A 82 14.67 24.44 5.01
N ALA A 83 14.07 23.32 4.65
CA ALA A 83 13.75 23.02 3.26
C ALA A 83 12.62 23.92 2.74
N THR A 84 12.64 24.22 1.44
CA THR A 84 11.50 24.88 0.80
C THR A 84 10.32 23.92 0.74
N ARG A 85 9.12 24.47 0.66
CA ARG A 85 7.90 23.64 0.54
C ARG A 85 7.98 22.75 -0.71
N GLU A 86 8.44 23.28 -1.83
CA GLU A 86 8.58 22.54 -3.08
C GLU A 86 9.59 21.39 -2.96
N ALA A 87 10.74 21.64 -2.34
CA ALA A 87 11.76 20.62 -2.13
C ALA A 87 11.25 19.51 -1.21
N ALA A 88 10.60 19.88 -0.10
CA ALA A 88 10.02 18.92 0.83
C ALA A 88 8.95 18.04 0.16
N ALA A 89 8.05 18.65 -0.59
CA ALA A 89 6.99 17.94 -1.31
C ALA A 89 7.57 16.97 -2.36
N ARG A 90 8.61 17.39 -3.07
CA ARG A 90 9.31 16.55 -4.05
C ARG A 90 9.96 15.34 -3.39
N ASP A 91 10.66 15.54 -2.28
CA ASP A 91 11.34 14.46 -1.56
C ASP A 91 10.34 13.43 -1.01
N VAL A 92 9.23 13.91 -0.44
CA VAL A 92 8.16 13.04 0.08
C VAL A 92 7.53 12.24 -1.05
N ARG A 93 7.27 12.86 -2.20
CA ARG A 93 6.72 12.18 -3.37
C ARG A 93 7.65 11.08 -3.89
N ARG A 94 8.95 11.38 -3.99
CA ARG A 94 9.97 10.39 -4.39
C ARG A 94 10.03 9.21 -3.44
N PHE A 95 9.96 9.48 -2.15
CA PHE A 95 9.91 8.42 -1.15
C PHE A 95 8.67 7.54 -1.34
N ARG A 96 7.49 8.15 -1.51
CA ARG A 96 6.24 7.42 -1.72
C ARG A 96 6.31 6.51 -2.94
N GLU A 97 6.75 7.06 -4.07
CA GLU A 97 6.87 6.30 -5.32
C GLU A 97 7.83 5.12 -5.19
N HIS A 98 8.98 5.36 -4.58
CA HIS A 98 9.97 4.32 -4.33
C HIS A 98 9.43 3.24 -3.38
N ASP A 99 8.75 3.63 -2.31
CA ASP A 99 8.21 2.71 -1.33
C ASP A 99 7.06 1.86 -1.90
N GLU A 100 6.21 2.45 -2.72
CA GLU A 100 5.15 1.70 -3.43
C GLU A 100 5.74 0.69 -4.42
N ALA A 101 6.79 1.06 -5.15
CA ALA A 101 7.50 0.15 -6.05
C ALA A 101 8.18 -0.98 -5.27
N THR A 102 8.75 -0.69 -4.12
CA THR A 102 9.37 -1.68 -3.23
C THR A 102 8.31 -2.66 -2.70
N LEU A 103 7.16 -2.17 -2.29
CA LEU A 103 6.06 -3.02 -1.84
C LEU A 103 5.63 -4.00 -2.94
N ALA A 104 5.47 -3.52 -4.17
CA ALA A 104 5.10 -4.35 -5.30
C ALA A 104 6.18 -5.42 -5.60
N ALA A 105 7.45 -5.04 -5.54
CA ALA A 105 8.57 -5.97 -5.74
C ALA A 105 8.62 -7.05 -4.64
N GLN A 106 8.38 -6.66 -3.39
CA GLN A 106 8.31 -7.60 -2.27
C GLN A 106 7.10 -8.54 -2.38
N ALA A 107 5.98 -8.05 -2.85
CA ALA A 107 4.78 -8.87 -3.05
C ALA A 107 5.04 -10.00 -4.06
N ALA A 108 5.86 -9.76 -5.08
CA ALA A 108 6.20 -10.75 -6.10
C ALA A 108 7.09 -11.87 -5.56
N VAL A 109 7.82 -11.67 -4.46
CA VAL A 109 8.79 -12.62 -3.89
C VAL A 109 8.54 -12.92 -2.41
N LYS A 110 7.35 -12.65 -1.90
CA LYS A 110 7.01 -12.70 -0.47
C LYS A 110 7.18 -14.07 0.19
N ASP A 111 7.18 -15.14 -0.59
CA ASP A 111 7.35 -16.50 -0.10
C ASP A 111 8.81 -16.93 0.01
N ASP A 112 9.74 -16.05 -0.37
CA ASP A 112 11.18 -16.29 -0.33
C ASP A 112 11.84 -15.21 0.55
N GLU A 113 12.21 -15.59 1.76
CA GLU A 113 12.81 -14.66 2.74
C GLU A 113 14.12 -14.05 2.26
N GLU A 114 14.97 -14.84 1.56
CA GLU A 114 16.23 -14.31 1.03
C GLU A 114 15.99 -13.24 -0.03
N LYS A 115 15.04 -13.46 -0.94
CA LYS A 115 14.69 -12.47 -1.97
C LYS A 115 14.04 -11.23 -1.36
N ILE A 116 13.21 -11.39 -0.33
CA ILE A 116 12.64 -10.25 0.40
C ILE A 116 13.75 -9.42 1.03
N MET A 117 14.72 -10.04 1.69
CA MET A 117 15.85 -9.34 2.30
C MET A 117 16.71 -8.64 1.25
N ALA A 118 16.99 -9.32 0.14
CA ALA A 118 17.77 -8.75 -0.96
C ALA A 118 17.05 -7.55 -1.60
N THR A 119 15.73 -7.66 -1.80
CA THR A 119 14.89 -6.57 -2.32
C THR A 119 14.91 -5.37 -1.39
N ALA A 120 14.80 -5.61 -0.08
CA ALA A 120 14.84 -4.54 0.92
C ALA A 120 16.19 -3.83 0.95
N LYS A 121 17.30 -4.56 0.88
CA LYS A 121 18.65 -3.99 0.83
C LYS A 121 18.86 -3.17 -0.43
N GLU A 122 18.45 -3.67 -1.57
CA GLU A 122 18.56 -2.96 -2.84
C GLU A 122 17.72 -1.69 -2.83
N ALA A 123 16.50 -1.77 -2.33
CA ALA A 123 15.60 -0.62 -2.22
C ALA A 123 16.20 0.48 -1.33
N ALA A 124 16.80 0.10 -0.19
CA ALA A 124 17.46 1.06 0.69
C ALA A 124 18.65 1.73 0.00
N ALA A 125 19.46 0.97 -0.73
CA ALA A 125 20.60 1.50 -1.48
C ALA A 125 20.16 2.42 -2.62
N GLN A 126 19.10 2.08 -3.34
CA GLN A 126 18.53 2.92 -4.40
C GLN A 126 17.98 4.23 -3.84
N LEU A 127 17.29 4.16 -2.71
CA LEU A 127 16.74 5.35 -2.06
C LEU A 127 17.83 6.30 -1.60
N GLU A 128 18.91 5.75 -1.02
CA GLU A 128 20.07 6.51 -0.60
C GLU A 128 20.70 7.24 -1.81
N ARG A 129 20.92 6.55 -2.91
CA ARG A 129 21.45 7.15 -4.14
C ARG A 129 20.52 8.23 -4.71
N LEU A 130 19.22 8.02 -4.65
CA LEU A 130 18.22 8.97 -5.14
C LEU A 130 18.30 10.30 -4.38
N PHE A 131 18.45 10.26 -3.06
CA PHE A 131 18.56 11.46 -2.24
C PHE A 131 19.95 12.11 -2.31
N GLU A 132 21.01 11.33 -2.50
CA GLU A 132 22.36 11.87 -2.70
C GLU A 132 22.46 12.68 -4.00
N SER A 133 21.81 12.26 -5.06
CA SER A 133 21.83 12.97 -6.34
C SER A 133 21.18 14.35 -6.29
N ASP A 134 20.42 14.65 -5.26
CA ASP A 134 19.71 15.93 -5.06
C ASP A 134 20.52 16.95 -4.24
N ARG A 135 21.69 16.59 -3.77
CA ARG A 135 22.55 17.46 -2.95
C ARG A 135 23.54 18.31 -3.75
#